data_ba6e7a5ca9d4bf30cd745c77443aaede
#
_entry.id   ba6e7a5ca9d4bf30cd745c77443aaede
#
_cell.length_a   1.000
_cell.length_b   1.000
_cell.length_c   1.000
_cell.angle_alpha   90.00
_cell.angle_beta   90.00
_cell.angle_gamma   90.00
#
_symmetry.space_group_name_H-M   'P 1'
#
loop_
_entity.id
_entity.type
_entity.pdbx_description
1 polymer ?
#
loop_
_entity_poly.entity_id
_entity_poly.type
_entity_poly.pdbx_seq_one_letter_code
_entity_poly.pdbx_strand_id
1 'polypeptide(L)'
;MKNRACLFALLLPFSIPAFADDDETRMLRDGVQRQIRQYQEAEAFSDGLSDESRIDIGGETYHVPYTEHDLALGIYYAVNDRQWNKVREFLTRYRTLSGHKPHLVLMAEGLLARSQGDVSGALEKMKAAQQTAPDDVRIGLELARLYGEDNQTREAKAGFEKVLQGGMPSETKETVQNYLDILDKRSRWHGDISVGRGYSDNINQGNGKRECVGELMGECFSYRSLPKPVGSAFWQYSAAATKSVPLKGHHNLILRPIAYGSRFDRADTQSEPIEKYSENTALLSAGYQYADADDNLTLTPYFEHYFRGGRSRYRAWGADINWERNLGRKWSVNARLEGKRVKYLESERGYYSDYSLYTSGAGLGYTFSDGLGLFGGIDLTRRKYPDAFARSREYTARIGGYKIFGNGIYLNAAALHRLSRYDEGSYHTDGERRRDRQTIFTAALGASKWQFKNISPELRFKRTVSRSNSDFYVYRQNEIALNLRYRF
;
A
#
# COMPACT_ATOMS: atom_id res chain seq x y z
N MET A 1 56.55 13.82 39.78
CA MET A 1 55.32 13.11 40.11
C MET A 1 54.19 13.69 39.22
N LYS A 2 53.89 13.01 38.11
CA LYS A 2 52.85 13.45 37.16
C LYS A 2 51.64 12.56 37.33
N ASN A 3 50.54 13.16 37.81
CA ASN A 3 49.24 12.52 37.93
C ASN A 3 48.74 12.12 36.52
N ARG A 4 48.58 10.84 36.26
CA ARG A 4 47.79 10.31 35.15
C ARG A 4 46.35 10.14 35.63
N ALA A 5 45.49 11.08 35.25
CA ALA A 5 44.05 10.90 35.35
C ALA A 5 43.60 9.85 34.33
N CYS A 6 43.10 8.71 34.80
CA CYS A 6 42.41 7.74 33.97
C CYS A 6 41.08 8.35 33.53
N LEU A 7 40.99 8.73 32.28
CA LEU A 7 39.73 9.03 31.61
C LEU A 7 38.93 7.72 31.49
N PHE A 8 37.95 7.52 32.37
CA PHE A 8 36.87 6.56 32.11
C PHE A 8 36.01 7.13 30.98
N ALA A 9 36.30 6.71 29.77
CA ALA A 9 35.38 6.92 28.67
C ALA A 9 34.12 6.09 28.94
N LEU A 10 33.07 6.75 29.38
CA LEU A 10 31.71 6.22 29.41
C LEU A 10 31.31 5.87 28.00
N LEU A 11 31.53 4.60 27.60
CA LEU A 11 30.97 4.02 26.39
C LEU A 11 29.45 3.96 26.56
N LEU A 12 28.77 5.03 26.13
CA LEU A 12 27.35 5.00 25.90
C LEU A 12 27.05 3.89 24.87
N PRO A 13 26.09 3.00 25.11
CA PRO A 13 25.74 1.98 24.13
C PRO A 13 25.20 2.70 22.90
N PHE A 14 25.90 2.57 21.77
CA PHE A 14 25.36 2.90 20.48
C PHE A 14 24.22 1.92 20.18
N SER A 15 23.05 2.18 20.75
CA SER A 15 21.83 1.59 20.25
C SER A 15 21.62 2.20 18.87
N ILE A 16 22.06 1.49 17.82
CA ILE A 16 21.56 1.77 16.47
C ILE A 16 20.06 1.48 16.58
N PRO A 17 19.20 2.51 16.56
CA PRO A 17 17.78 2.29 16.71
C PRO A 17 17.29 1.45 15.54
N ALA A 18 16.35 0.56 15.80
CA ALA A 18 15.66 -0.24 14.81
C ALA A 18 14.65 0.62 14.03
N PHE A 19 15.13 1.67 13.36
CA PHE A 19 14.29 2.60 12.59
C PHE A 19 13.55 1.94 11.41
N ALA A 20 14.04 0.78 10.94
CA ALA A 20 13.39 0.01 9.90
C ALA A 20 12.04 -0.58 10.31
N ASP A 21 11.76 -0.67 11.60
CA ASP A 21 10.59 -1.37 12.14
C ASP A 21 9.28 -0.64 11.83
N ASP A 22 9.26 0.67 12.01
CA ASP A 22 8.06 1.47 11.76
C ASP A 22 7.83 1.73 10.27
N ASP A 23 8.89 1.91 9.48
CA ASP A 23 8.80 2.08 8.03
C ASP A 23 8.24 0.84 7.35
N GLU A 24 8.70 -0.37 7.72
CA GLU A 24 8.24 -1.61 7.12
C GLU A 24 6.81 -1.97 7.53
N THR A 25 6.46 -1.80 8.81
CA THR A 25 5.08 -2.04 9.28
C THR A 25 4.11 -1.03 8.67
N ARG A 26 4.54 0.21 8.44
CA ARG A 26 3.78 1.22 7.72
C ARG A 26 3.59 0.85 6.25
N MET A 27 4.64 0.38 5.57
CA MET A 27 4.55 -0.05 4.18
C MET A 27 3.60 -1.23 3.98
N LEU A 28 3.64 -2.23 4.87
CA LEU A 28 2.68 -3.33 4.86
C LEU A 28 1.25 -2.81 5.01
N ARG A 29 1.01 -1.89 5.94
CA ARG A 29 -0.30 -1.28 6.17
C ARG A 29 -0.76 -0.46 4.97
N ASP A 30 0.11 0.37 4.40
CA ASP A 30 -0.20 1.21 3.23
C ASP A 30 -0.48 0.34 1.99
N GLY A 31 0.20 -0.80 1.84
CA GLY A 31 -0.06 -1.79 0.80
C GLY A 31 -1.49 -2.34 0.89
N VAL A 32 -1.89 -2.82 2.08
CA VAL A 32 -3.25 -3.34 2.30
C VAL A 32 -4.31 -2.26 2.11
N GLN A 33 -4.08 -1.03 2.58
CA GLN A 33 -5.04 0.06 2.39
C GLN A 33 -5.20 0.45 0.91
N ARG A 34 -4.15 0.31 0.09
CA ARG A 34 -4.25 0.49 -1.37
C ARG A 34 -5.11 -0.60 -2.01
N GLN A 35 -4.89 -1.88 -1.67
CA GLN A 35 -5.70 -2.98 -2.19
C GLN A 35 -7.18 -2.85 -1.84
N ILE A 36 -7.50 -2.48 -0.59
CA ILE A 36 -8.89 -2.22 -0.17
C ILE A 36 -9.51 -1.09 -1.00
N ARG A 37 -8.76 -0.04 -1.30
CA ARG A 37 -9.24 1.10 -2.10
C ARG A 37 -9.46 0.72 -3.56
N GLN A 38 -8.51 0.03 -4.18
CA GLN A 38 -8.63 -0.46 -5.56
C GLN A 38 -9.84 -1.38 -5.72
N TYR A 39 -10.10 -2.23 -4.73
CA TYR A 39 -11.30 -3.07 -4.71
C TYR A 39 -12.59 -2.22 -4.69
N GLN A 40 -12.68 -1.23 -3.81
CA GLN A 40 -13.84 -0.34 -3.72
C GLN A 40 -14.06 0.48 -4.99
N GLU A 41 -12.99 0.92 -5.66
CA GLU A 41 -13.09 1.62 -6.95
C GLU A 41 -13.55 0.68 -8.08
N ALA A 42 -13.02 -0.54 -8.15
CA ALA A 42 -13.43 -1.54 -9.14
C ALA A 42 -14.90 -1.94 -8.97
N GLU A 43 -15.37 -2.09 -7.72
CA GLU A 43 -16.77 -2.35 -7.39
C GLU A 43 -17.67 -1.19 -7.89
N ALA A 44 -17.26 0.07 -7.65
CA ALA A 44 -18.03 1.24 -8.09
C ALA A 44 -18.16 1.32 -9.63
N PHE A 45 -17.12 0.90 -10.39
CA PHE A 45 -17.22 0.79 -11.85
C PHE A 45 -18.05 -0.40 -12.32
N SER A 46 -18.16 -1.47 -11.52
CA SER A 46 -18.95 -2.65 -11.90
C SER A 46 -20.46 -2.42 -11.74
N ASP A 47 -20.87 -1.68 -10.72
CA ASP A 47 -22.27 -1.50 -10.33
C ASP A 47 -23.02 -0.45 -11.15
N GLY A 48 -22.31 0.45 -11.84
CA GLY A 48 -22.91 1.60 -12.50
C GLY A 48 -23.76 1.34 -13.75
N LEU A 49 -23.77 0.12 -14.28
CA LEU A 49 -24.63 -0.32 -15.42
C LEU A 49 -25.23 -1.70 -15.18
N SER A 50 -25.26 -2.19 -13.96
CA SER A 50 -26.08 -3.31 -13.56
C SER A 50 -27.50 -2.79 -13.41
N ASP A 51 -28.13 -2.76 -14.54
CA ASP A 51 -29.49 -2.38 -14.71
C ASP A 51 -30.41 -3.29 -13.91
N GLU A 52 -31.31 -2.70 -13.15
CA GLU A 52 -32.52 -3.34 -12.65
C GLU A 52 -33.55 -3.63 -13.76
N SER A 53 -33.28 -3.30 -15.00
CA SER A 53 -34.02 -3.86 -16.13
C SER A 53 -33.62 -5.31 -16.35
N ARG A 54 -33.89 -6.17 -15.38
CA ARG A 54 -34.27 -7.53 -15.62
C ARG A 54 -35.44 -7.49 -16.58
N ILE A 55 -35.15 -7.74 -17.85
CA ILE A 55 -36.16 -8.33 -18.73
C ILE A 55 -36.18 -9.80 -18.32
N ASP A 56 -36.73 -10.09 -17.20
CA ASP A 56 -37.34 -11.34 -16.88
C ASP A 56 -38.63 -11.34 -17.72
N ILE A 57 -38.48 -11.76 -18.97
CA ILE A 57 -39.60 -12.03 -19.83
C ILE A 57 -40.15 -13.38 -19.38
N GLY A 58 -40.67 -13.42 -18.13
CA GLY A 58 -41.49 -14.50 -17.61
C GLY A 58 -41.00 -15.93 -17.79
N GLY A 59 -39.72 -16.20 -17.85
CA GLY A 59 -39.17 -17.53 -18.11
C GLY A 59 -39.42 -18.07 -19.53
N GLU A 60 -39.98 -17.26 -20.42
CA GLU A 60 -40.19 -17.66 -21.82
C GLU A 60 -38.94 -17.39 -22.65
N THR A 61 -38.49 -18.43 -23.32
CA THR A 61 -37.39 -18.39 -24.30
C THR A 61 -37.94 -17.80 -25.60
N TYR A 62 -37.68 -16.52 -25.87
CA TYR A 62 -38.03 -15.91 -27.13
C TYR A 62 -37.13 -16.45 -28.25
N HIS A 63 -37.76 -16.98 -29.30
CA HIS A 63 -37.07 -17.33 -30.55
C HIS A 63 -36.72 -16.04 -31.31
N VAL A 64 -35.41 -15.79 -31.49
CA VAL A 64 -34.92 -14.63 -32.24
C VAL A 64 -34.84 -15.03 -33.73
N PRO A 65 -35.70 -14.46 -34.62
CA PRO A 65 -35.65 -14.72 -36.04
C PRO A 65 -34.29 -14.32 -36.66
N TYR A 66 -33.92 -14.98 -37.75
CA TYR A 66 -32.64 -14.70 -38.44
C TYR A 66 -32.73 -13.50 -39.39
N THR A 67 -33.37 -12.41 -38.96
CA THR A 67 -33.36 -11.14 -39.68
C THR A 67 -32.26 -10.21 -39.15
N GLU A 68 -31.85 -9.22 -39.92
CA GLU A 68 -30.87 -8.23 -39.49
C GLU A 68 -31.37 -7.49 -38.24
N HIS A 69 -32.63 -7.08 -38.24
CA HIS A 69 -33.25 -6.35 -37.17
C HIS A 69 -33.35 -7.18 -35.87
N ASP A 70 -33.85 -8.39 -35.95
CA ASP A 70 -34.10 -9.24 -34.76
C ASP A 70 -32.79 -9.73 -34.13
N LEU A 71 -31.79 -10.09 -34.97
CA LEU A 71 -30.46 -10.44 -34.44
C LEU A 71 -29.73 -9.24 -33.82
N ALA A 72 -29.89 -8.04 -34.42
CA ALA A 72 -29.34 -6.81 -33.79
C ALA A 72 -29.95 -6.56 -32.43
N LEU A 73 -31.27 -6.68 -32.27
CA LEU A 73 -31.97 -6.61 -31.00
C LEU A 73 -31.54 -7.73 -30.04
N GLY A 74 -31.43 -8.97 -30.56
CA GLY A 74 -31.00 -10.13 -29.79
C GLY A 74 -29.58 -9.94 -29.22
N ILE A 75 -28.64 -9.38 -29.97
CA ILE A 75 -27.30 -9.03 -29.50
C ILE A 75 -27.39 -7.97 -28.43
N TYR A 76 -28.20 -6.93 -28.66
CA TYR A 76 -28.36 -5.82 -27.69
C TYR A 76 -28.87 -6.32 -26.33
N TYR A 77 -29.92 -7.15 -26.33
CA TYR A 77 -30.47 -7.72 -25.10
C TYR A 77 -29.51 -8.72 -24.45
N ALA A 78 -28.89 -9.61 -25.25
CA ALA A 78 -27.93 -10.57 -24.73
C ALA A 78 -26.68 -9.91 -24.07
N VAL A 79 -26.22 -8.76 -24.60
CA VAL A 79 -25.17 -7.95 -23.99
C VAL A 79 -25.65 -7.36 -22.66
N ASN A 80 -26.84 -6.75 -22.62
CA ASN A 80 -27.39 -6.14 -21.42
C ASN A 80 -27.56 -7.16 -20.28
N ASP A 81 -28.09 -8.34 -20.62
CA ASP A 81 -28.30 -9.46 -19.68
C ASP A 81 -27.05 -10.29 -19.40
N ARG A 82 -25.89 -9.86 -19.96
CA ARG A 82 -24.59 -10.56 -19.80
C ARG A 82 -24.63 -12.03 -20.25
N GLN A 83 -25.51 -12.38 -21.19
CA GLN A 83 -25.63 -13.71 -21.75
C GLN A 83 -24.58 -13.95 -22.84
N TRP A 84 -23.30 -13.98 -22.45
CA TRP A 84 -22.14 -13.97 -23.35
C TRP A 84 -22.11 -15.12 -24.34
N ASN A 85 -22.67 -16.28 -24.01
CA ASN A 85 -22.78 -17.40 -24.93
C ASN A 85 -23.76 -17.08 -26.09
N LYS A 86 -24.87 -16.42 -25.76
CA LYS A 86 -25.84 -15.95 -26.77
C LYS A 86 -25.29 -14.81 -27.62
N VAL A 87 -24.52 -13.91 -27.02
CA VAL A 87 -23.80 -12.86 -27.76
C VAL A 87 -22.91 -13.48 -28.82
N ARG A 88 -22.12 -14.50 -28.50
CA ARG A 88 -21.26 -15.20 -29.46
C ARG A 88 -22.07 -15.87 -30.57
N GLU A 89 -23.15 -16.57 -30.20
CA GLU A 89 -24.04 -17.25 -31.15
C GLU A 89 -24.67 -16.25 -32.14
N PHE A 90 -25.29 -15.19 -31.63
CA PHE A 90 -25.96 -14.18 -32.44
C PHE A 90 -24.97 -13.40 -33.31
N LEU A 91 -23.77 -13.05 -32.81
CA LEU A 91 -22.73 -12.41 -33.58
C LEU A 91 -22.28 -13.28 -34.79
N THR A 92 -22.10 -14.58 -34.56
CA THR A 92 -21.69 -15.49 -35.64
C THR A 92 -22.72 -15.49 -36.78
N ARG A 93 -24.01 -15.48 -36.45
CA ARG A 93 -25.11 -15.43 -37.43
C ARG A 93 -25.27 -14.05 -38.05
N TYR A 94 -25.20 -13.00 -37.25
CA TYR A 94 -25.39 -11.61 -37.70
C TYR A 94 -24.35 -11.19 -38.75
N ARG A 95 -23.11 -11.63 -38.62
CA ARG A 95 -22.03 -11.35 -39.57
C ARG A 95 -22.27 -11.94 -40.96
N THR A 96 -23.05 -12.99 -41.08
CA THR A 96 -23.36 -13.61 -42.38
C THR A 96 -24.41 -12.82 -43.16
N LEU A 97 -25.10 -11.88 -42.53
CA LEU A 97 -26.12 -11.08 -43.20
C LEU A 97 -25.49 -9.90 -43.94
N SER A 98 -25.91 -9.65 -45.16
CA SER A 98 -25.37 -8.57 -46.00
C SER A 98 -25.64 -7.16 -45.44
N GLY A 99 -26.69 -7.00 -44.61
CA GLY A 99 -27.06 -5.73 -43.98
C GLY A 99 -26.51 -5.52 -42.58
N HIS A 100 -25.64 -6.39 -42.06
CA HIS A 100 -25.11 -6.25 -40.70
C HIS A 100 -24.37 -4.93 -40.50
N LYS A 101 -24.53 -4.32 -39.30
CA LYS A 101 -23.92 -3.05 -38.93
C LYS A 101 -22.55 -3.30 -38.30
N PRO A 102 -21.44 -2.87 -38.92
CA PRO A 102 -20.08 -3.14 -38.41
C PRO A 102 -19.85 -2.59 -37.00
N HIS A 103 -20.40 -1.41 -36.65
CA HIS A 103 -20.27 -0.82 -35.33
C HIS A 103 -20.92 -1.66 -34.23
N LEU A 104 -22.08 -2.30 -34.51
CA LEU A 104 -22.74 -3.17 -33.54
C LEU A 104 -21.92 -4.45 -33.30
N VAL A 105 -21.34 -5.02 -34.36
CA VAL A 105 -20.45 -6.18 -34.25
C VAL A 105 -19.24 -5.83 -33.38
N LEU A 106 -18.55 -4.74 -33.70
CA LEU A 106 -17.35 -4.28 -33.00
C LEU A 106 -17.65 -3.94 -31.52
N MET A 107 -18.79 -3.29 -31.26
CA MET A 107 -19.24 -2.99 -29.90
C MET A 107 -19.46 -4.29 -29.10
N ALA A 108 -20.21 -5.24 -29.65
CA ALA A 108 -20.49 -6.49 -28.96
C ALA A 108 -19.24 -7.36 -28.74
N GLU A 109 -18.30 -7.37 -29.71
CA GLU A 109 -16.99 -8.00 -29.55
C GLU A 109 -16.16 -7.33 -28.44
N GLY A 110 -16.15 -6.00 -28.40
CA GLY A 110 -15.47 -5.25 -27.35
C GLY A 110 -16.02 -5.57 -25.98
N LEU A 111 -17.34 -5.63 -25.81
CA LEU A 111 -17.98 -5.97 -24.54
C LEU A 111 -17.75 -7.44 -24.16
N LEU A 112 -17.68 -8.33 -25.13
CA LEU A 112 -17.32 -9.73 -24.92
C LEU A 112 -15.87 -9.87 -24.43
N ALA A 113 -14.89 -9.18 -25.07
CA ALA A 113 -13.50 -9.14 -24.65
C ALA A 113 -13.37 -8.59 -23.21
N ARG A 114 -14.07 -7.48 -22.91
CA ARG A 114 -14.15 -6.93 -21.55
C ARG A 114 -14.67 -7.95 -20.55
N SER A 115 -15.71 -8.72 -20.88
CA SER A 115 -16.26 -9.75 -19.97
C SER A 115 -15.26 -10.85 -19.64
N GLN A 116 -14.25 -11.05 -20.49
CA GLN A 116 -13.16 -12.00 -20.31
C GLN A 116 -11.96 -11.39 -19.58
N GLY A 117 -11.99 -10.07 -19.31
CA GLY A 117 -10.92 -9.32 -18.65
C GLY A 117 -9.89 -8.74 -19.63
N ASP A 118 -10.09 -8.89 -20.92
CA ASP A 118 -9.24 -8.28 -21.98
C ASP A 118 -9.69 -6.82 -22.21
N VAL A 119 -9.27 -5.92 -21.36
CA VAL A 119 -9.61 -4.49 -21.44
C VAL A 119 -8.93 -3.84 -22.65
N SER A 120 -7.72 -4.24 -22.99
CA SER A 120 -6.97 -3.72 -24.15
C SER A 120 -7.66 -4.07 -25.47
N GLY A 121 -8.01 -5.35 -25.66
CA GLY A 121 -8.77 -5.80 -26.84
C GLY A 121 -10.16 -5.15 -26.90
N ALA A 122 -10.83 -4.98 -25.77
CA ALA A 122 -12.11 -4.29 -25.68
C ALA A 122 -11.99 -2.83 -26.15
N LEU A 123 -10.95 -2.10 -25.71
CA LEU A 123 -10.68 -0.73 -26.15
C LEU A 123 -10.41 -0.62 -27.64
N GLU A 124 -9.61 -1.52 -28.20
CA GLU A 124 -9.34 -1.56 -29.65
C GLU A 124 -10.64 -1.68 -30.45
N LYS A 125 -11.47 -2.67 -30.11
CA LYS A 125 -12.76 -2.90 -30.76
C LYS A 125 -13.72 -1.73 -30.60
N MET A 126 -13.81 -1.16 -29.41
CA MET A 126 -14.73 -0.05 -29.13
C MET A 126 -14.30 1.24 -29.83
N LYS A 127 -12.98 1.52 -29.94
CA LYS A 127 -12.45 2.62 -30.76
C LYS A 127 -12.80 2.46 -32.24
N ALA A 128 -12.66 1.24 -32.78
CA ALA A 128 -13.07 0.95 -34.13
C ALA A 128 -14.58 1.10 -34.34
N ALA A 129 -15.42 0.67 -33.38
CA ALA A 129 -16.85 0.90 -33.39
C ALA A 129 -17.20 2.38 -33.44
N GLN A 130 -16.54 3.22 -32.60
CA GLN A 130 -16.77 4.67 -32.60
C GLN A 130 -16.34 5.36 -33.90
N GLN A 131 -15.32 4.85 -34.60
CA GLN A 131 -14.92 5.39 -35.92
C GLN A 131 -16.00 5.17 -36.98
N THR A 132 -16.76 4.06 -36.91
CA THR A 132 -17.85 3.74 -37.84
C THR A 132 -19.18 4.35 -37.46
N ALA A 133 -19.37 4.70 -36.17
CA ALA A 133 -20.58 5.34 -35.66
C ALA A 133 -20.20 6.39 -34.56
N PRO A 134 -19.65 7.56 -34.98
CA PRO A 134 -19.08 8.55 -34.05
C PRO A 134 -20.11 9.24 -33.14
N ASP A 135 -21.39 9.24 -33.54
CA ASP A 135 -22.49 9.88 -32.81
C ASP A 135 -23.32 8.88 -31.98
N ASP A 136 -22.94 7.59 -31.98
CA ASP A 136 -23.62 6.58 -31.19
C ASP A 136 -23.30 6.78 -29.70
N VAL A 137 -24.32 7.19 -28.95
CA VAL A 137 -24.25 7.50 -27.52
C VAL A 137 -23.81 6.27 -26.72
N ARG A 138 -24.29 5.07 -27.07
CA ARG A 138 -23.97 3.84 -26.37
C ARG A 138 -22.49 3.47 -26.53
N ILE A 139 -21.98 3.53 -27.76
CA ILE A 139 -20.58 3.28 -28.05
C ILE A 139 -19.70 4.30 -27.31
N GLY A 140 -20.10 5.58 -27.33
CA GLY A 140 -19.41 6.64 -26.58
C GLY A 140 -19.33 6.38 -25.09
N LEU A 141 -20.43 5.93 -24.48
CA LEU A 141 -20.48 5.58 -23.05
C LEU A 141 -19.59 4.39 -22.71
N GLU A 142 -19.69 3.31 -23.47
CA GLU A 142 -18.88 2.11 -23.22
C GLU A 142 -17.39 2.38 -23.44
N LEU A 143 -17.03 3.20 -24.42
CA LEU A 143 -15.63 3.59 -24.64
C LEU A 143 -15.11 4.46 -23.49
N ALA A 144 -15.88 5.45 -23.02
CA ALA A 144 -15.51 6.27 -21.88
C ALA A 144 -15.33 5.42 -20.60
N ARG A 145 -16.21 4.43 -20.41
CA ARG A 145 -16.11 3.47 -19.31
C ARG A 145 -14.84 2.62 -19.40
N LEU A 146 -14.54 2.06 -20.57
CA LEU A 146 -13.32 1.29 -20.81
C LEU A 146 -12.05 2.11 -20.57
N TYR A 147 -12.03 3.39 -20.99
CA TYR A 147 -10.94 4.31 -20.62
C TYR A 147 -10.78 4.46 -19.11
N GLY A 148 -11.91 4.53 -18.36
CA GLY A 148 -11.90 4.60 -16.90
C GLY A 148 -11.36 3.33 -16.25
N GLU A 149 -11.73 2.15 -16.76
CA GLU A 149 -11.24 0.84 -16.33
C GLU A 149 -9.73 0.66 -16.63
N ASP A 150 -9.28 1.21 -17.76
CA ASP A 150 -7.88 1.18 -18.19
C ASP A 150 -7.03 2.34 -17.61
N ASN A 151 -7.52 2.99 -16.59
CA ASN A 151 -6.84 4.11 -15.91
C ASN A 151 -6.48 5.32 -16.81
N GLN A 152 -7.05 5.44 -18.01
CA GLN A 152 -6.94 6.60 -18.88
C GLN A 152 -7.93 7.70 -18.44
N THR A 153 -7.70 8.25 -17.24
CA THR A 153 -8.65 9.15 -16.53
C THR A 153 -9.05 10.38 -17.34
N ARG A 154 -8.11 10.96 -18.08
CA ARG A 154 -8.36 12.16 -18.90
C ARG A 154 -9.27 11.86 -20.09
N GLU A 155 -9.00 10.77 -20.78
CA GLU A 155 -9.76 10.30 -21.93
C GLU A 155 -11.18 9.86 -21.51
N ALA A 156 -11.29 9.14 -20.39
CA ALA A 156 -12.57 8.75 -19.80
C ALA A 156 -13.43 9.98 -19.48
N LYS A 157 -12.86 10.98 -18.81
CA LYS A 157 -13.57 12.20 -18.46
C LYS A 157 -14.05 12.95 -19.70
N ALA A 158 -13.19 13.16 -20.68
CA ALA A 158 -13.55 13.82 -21.93
C ALA A 158 -14.64 13.05 -22.70
N GLY A 159 -14.58 11.71 -22.68
CA GLY A 159 -15.61 10.85 -23.28
C GLY A 159 -16.97 11.01 -22.62
N PHE A 160 -17.05 10.93 -21.29
CA PHE A 160 -18.29 11.13 -20.56
C PHE A 160 -18.85 12.55 -20.69
N GLU A 161 -18.01 13.59 -20.65
CA GLU A 161 -18.44 14.98 -20.86
C GLU A 161 -19.03 15.19 -22.27
N LYS A 162 -18.41 14.58 -23.30
CA LYS A 162 -18.94 14.61 -24.67
C LYS A 162 -20.33 13.95 -24.76
N VAL A 163 -20.49 12.79 -24.16
CA VAL A 163 -21.78 12.05 -24.19
C VAL A 163 -22.87 12.80 -23.41
N LEU A 164 -22.56 13.49 -22.31
CA LEU A 164 -23.53 14.31 -21.58
C LEU A 164 -24.12 15.46 -22.41
N GLN A 165 -23.42 15.94 -23.44
CA GLN A 165 -23.93 16.97 -24.34
C GLN A 165 -24.97 16.42 -25.32
N GLY A 166 -25.05 15.11 -25.48
CA GLY A 166 -26.07 14.43 -26.30
C GLY A 166 -27.40 14.24 -25.54
N GLY A 167 -28.45 13.92 -26.29
CA GLY A 167 -29.77 13.58 -25.70
C GLY A 167 -29.73 12.18 -25.10
N MET A 168 -29.92 12.06 -23.76
CA MET A 168 -30.00 10.76 -23.07
C MET A 168 -31.06 10.78 -21.97
N PRO A 169 -31.58 9.60 -21.54
CA PRO A 169 -32.49 9.48 -20.40
C PRO A 169 -31.87 10.03 -19.11
N SER A 170 -32.72 10.49 -18.18
CA SER A 170 -32.29 11.06 -16.90
C SER A 170 -31.48 10.11 -16.03
N GLU A 171 -31.87 8.82 -15.99
CA GLU A 171 -31.17 7.77 -15.23
C GLU A 171 -29.74 7.52 -15.74
N THR A 172 -29.57 7.48 -17.10
CA THR A 172 -28.26 7.37 -17.72
C THR A 172 -27.39 8.59 -17.39
N LYS A 173 -28.01 9.78 -17.36
CA LYS A 173 -27.32 11.02 -17.01
C LYS A 173 -26.76 11.01 -15.59
N GLU A 174 -27.54 10.51 -14.63
CA GLU A 174 -27.11 10.35 -13.24
C GLU A 174 -25.95 9.35 -13.13
N THR A 175 -26.05 8.22 -13.83
CA THR A 175 -24.96 7.22 -13.88
C THR A 175 -23.66 7.82 -14.43
N VAL A 176 -23.73 8.58 -15.51
CA VAL A 176 -22.57 9.26 -16.10
C VAL A 176 -21.97 10.29 -15.15
N GLN A 177 -22.82 11.03 -14.43
CA GLN A 177 -22.36 11.98 -13.42
C GLN A 177 -21.62 11.28 -12.28
N ASN A 178 -22.09 10.12 -11.83
CA ASN A 178 -21.43 9.31 -10.84
C ASN A 178 -20.04 8.84 -11.31
N TYR A 179 -19.88 8.44 -12.58
CA TYR A 179 -18.56 8.12 -13.15
C TYR A 179 -17.63 9.33 -13.16
N LEU A 180 -18.11 10.50 -13.56
CA LEU A 180 -17.32 11.74 -13.52
C LEU A 180 -16.86 12.07 -12.10
N ASP A 181 -17.74 11.91 -11.12
CA ASP A 181 -17.41 12.13 -9.71
C ASP A 181 -16.31 11.16 -9.21
N ILE A 182 -16.34 9.89 -9.65
CA ILE A 182 -15.30 8.91 -9.34
C ILE A 182 -13.97 9.33 -9.97
N LEU A 183 -13.98 9.69 -11.26
CA LEU A 183 -12.78 10.14 -11.97
C LEU A 183 -12.20 11.43 -11.36
N ASP A 184 -13.05 12.35 -10.93
CA ASP A 184 -12.67 13.56 -10.23
C ASP A 184 -12.02 13.25 -8.88
N LYS A 185 -12.57 12.29 -8.12
CA LYS A 185 -11.97 11.84 -6.86
C LYS A 185 -10.58 11.26 -7.04
N ARG A 186 -10.31 10.53 -8.14
CA ARG A 186 -8.96 10.04 -8.48
C ARG A 186 -7.94 11.18 -8.62
N SER A 187 -8.40 12.31 -9.15
CA SER A 187 -7.55 13.49 -9.42
C SER A 187 -7.52 14.49 -8.27
N ARG A 188 -8.36 14.37 -7.24
CA ARG A 188 -8.35 15.22 -6.04
C ARG A 188 -7.32 14.73 -5.02
N TRP A 189 -7.00 15.57 -4.05
CA TRP A 189 -6.30 15.13 -2.87
C TRP A 189 -7.16 14.08 -2.15
N HIS A 190 -6.56 12.94 -1.90
CA HIS A 190 -7.17 11.88 -1.11
C HIS A 190 -6.13 11.30 -0.15
N GLY A 191 -6.59 10.83 0.99
CA GLY A 191 -5.68 10.32 1.98
C GLY A 191 -6.35 10.00 3.29
N ASP A 192 -5.53 9.87 4.31
CA ASP A 192 -6.00 9.67 5.67
C ASP A 192 -5.15 10.41 6.70
N ILE A 193 -5.80 10.84 7.76
CA ILE A 193 -5.19 11.34 8.99
C ILE A 193 -5.65 10.43 10.12
N SER A 194 -4.73 9.99 10.94
CA SER A 194 -5.02 9.14 12.08
C SER A 194 -4.35 9.70 13.32
N VAL A 195 -5.08 9.78 14.42
CA VAL A 195 -4.58 10.13 15.75
C VAL A 195 -5.08 9.09 16.73
N GLY A 196 -4.21 8.63 17.60
CA GLY A 196 -4.55 7.59 18.55
C GLY A 196 -3.79 7.68 19.85
N ARG A 197 -4.34 7.01 20.86
CA ARG A 197 -3.75 6.83 22.18
C ARG A 197 -3.43 5.36 22.36
N GLY A 198 -2.24 5.07 22.89
CA GLY A 198 -1.79 3.71 23.10
C GLY A 198 -0.88 3.56 24.32
N TYR A 199 -0.46 2.32 24.52
CA TYR A 199 0.50 1.92 25.52
C TYR A 199 1.51 0.94 24.92
N SER A 200 2.78 1.11 25.28
CA SER A 200 3.87 0.19 24.96
C SER A 200 4.52 -0.26 26.26
N ASP A 201 4.76 -1.56 26.40
CA ASP A 201 5.38 -2.14 27.60
C ASP A 201 6.91 -2.02 27.61
N ASN A 202 7.53 -1.58 26.52
CA ASN A 202 8.99 -1.53 26.39
C ASN A 202 9.46 -0.48 25.37
N ILE A 203 9.32 0.81 25.68
CA ILE A 203 9.69 1.90 24.77
C ILE A 203 11.19 2.05 24.54
N ASN A 204 12.01 1.56 25.48
CA ASN A 204 13.46 1.65 25.43
C ASN A 204 14.12 0.38 24.86
N GLN A 205 13.34 -0.62 24.45
CA GLN A 205 13.83 -1.92 23.95
C GLN A 205 14.78 -2.62 24.95
N GLY A 206 14.57 -2.38 26.23
CA GLY A 206 15.34 -2.95 27.33
C GLY A 206 15.01 -4.42 27.55
N ASN A 207 15.90 -5.16 28.23
CA ASN A 207 15.67 -6.55 28.64
C ASN A 207 16.07 -6.83 30.10
N GLY A 208 16.75 -5.91 30.77
CA GLY A 208 17.17 -6.02 32.16
C GLY A 208 18.22 -7.10 32.43
N LYS A 209 18.85 -7.67 31.39
CA LYS A 209 19.88 -8.69 31.57
C LYS A 209 21.11 -8.13 32.24
N ARG A 210 21.83 -9.01 32.95
CA ARG A 210 23.18 -8.73 33.48
C ARG A 210 24.19 -9.51 32.63
N GLU A 211 25.16 -8.79 32.12
CA GLU A 211 26.23 -9.32 31.29
C GLU A 211 27.54 -9.26 32.08
N CYS A 212 28.32 -10.35 32.07
CA CYS A 212 29.63 -10.33 32.64
C CYS A 212 30.58 -9.60 31.68
N VAL A 213 31.23 -8.56 32.13
CA VAL A 213 32.20 -7.76 31.36
C VAL A 213 33.63 -7.89 31.87
N GLY A 214 33.82 -8.63 32.95
CA GLY A 214 35.13 -8.95 33.47
C GLY A 214 35.13 -10.29 34.18
N GLU A 215 35.88 -11.28 33.66
CA GLU A 215 36.00 -12.61 34.25
C GLU A 215 37.45 -12.83 34.65
N LEU A 216 37.64 -13.42 35.81
CA LEU A 216 38.95 -13.86 36.35
C LEU A 216 38.79 -15.25 36.94
N MET A 217 39.63 -16.21 36.50
CA MET A 217 39.59 -17.60 36.96
C MET A 217 38.25 -18.31 36.83
N GLY A 218 37.42 -17.95 35.83
CA GLY A 218 36.07 -18.50 35.60
C GLY A 218 34.96 -17.86 36.46
N GLU A 219 35.31 -16.87 37.28
CA GLU A 219 34.31 -16.11 38.05
C GLU A 219 34.16 -14.67 37.54
N CYS A 220 32.94 -14.23 37.42
CA CYS A 220 32.63 -12.89 36.96
C CYS A 220 32.79 -11.89 38.11
N PHE A 221 33.77 -10.97 38.03
CA PHE A 221 34.01 -9.91 39.01
C PHE A 221 33.40 -8.56 38.60
N SER A 222 32.99 -8.38 37.36
CA SER A 222 32.37 -7.13 36.90
C SER A 222 31.17 -7.41 36.01
N TYR A 223 30.03 -6.83 36.40
CA TYR A 223 28.78 -6.98 35.67
C TYR A 223 28.32 -5.65 35.09
N ARG A 224 27.88 -5.68 33.84
CA ARG A 224 27.09 -4.60 33.24
C ARG A 224 25.63 -4.99 33.27
N SER A 225 24.76 -4.13 33.78
CA SER A 225 23.32 -4.30 33.77
C SER A 225 22.75 -3.55 32.57
N LEU A 226 22.01 -4.27 31.70
CA LEU A 226 21.27 -3.65 30.62
C LEU A 226 20.00 -2.98 31.13
N PRO A 227 19.51 -1.92 30.49
CA PRO A 227 18.30 -1.23 30.91
C PRO A 227 17.12 -2.19 31.02
N LYS A 228 16.32 -2.06 32.08
CA LYS A 228 15.06 -2.77 32.21
C LYS A 228 14.04 -2.21 31.23
N PRO A 229 13.04 -3.02 30.79
CA PRO A 229 11.93 -2.52 30.02
C PRO A 229 11.22 -1.36 30.72
N VAL A 230 10.90 -0.32 29.97
CA VAL A 230 10.15 0.85 30.44
C VAL A 230 8.83 0.89 29.71
N GLY A 231 7.72 0.77 30.44
CA GLY A 231 6.37 0.94 29.92
C GLY A 231 5.99 2.41 29.82
N SER A 232 5.26 2.78 28.78
CA SER A 232 4.77 4.16 28.62
C SER A 232 3.51 4.22 27.80
N ALA A 233 2.62 5.12 28.20
CA ALA A 233 1.55 5.57 27.36
C ALA A 233 2.10 6.51 26.26
N PHE A 234 1.46 6.50 25.08
CA PHE A 234 1.88 7.35 23.97
C PHE A 234 0.70 7.88 23.17
N TRP A 235 0.91 9.02 22.53
CA TRP A 235 0.13 9.47 21.40
C TRP A 235 0.82 9.04 20.10
N GLN A 236 0.06 8.55 19.14
CA GLN A 236 0.56 8.33 17.78
C GLN A 236 -0.27 9.09 16.79
N TYR A 237 0.35 9.51 15.70
CA TYR A 237 -0.33 10.14 14.61
C TYR A 237 0.26 9.68 13.27
N SER A 238 -0.56 9.71 12.24
CA SER A 238 -0.11 9.55 10.87
C SER A 238 -1.00 10.38 9.95
N ALA A 239 -0.39 11.02 8.96
CA ALA A 239 -1.07 11.72 7.89
C ALA A 239 -0.41 11.33 6.58
N ALA A 240 -1.19 10.91 5.62
CA ALA A 240 -0.74 10.64 4.27
C ALA A 240 -1.76 11.18 3.29
N ALA A 241 -1.30 11.93 2.31
CA ALA A 241 -2.14 12.40 1.23
C ALA A 241 -1.50 12.06 -0.11
N THR A 242 -2.31 11.89 -1.14
CA THR A 242 -1.87 11.66 -2.50
C THR A 242 -2.64 12.58 -3.44
N LYS A 243 -1.93 13.22 -4.33
CA LYS A 243 -2.47 13.95 -5.47
C LYS A 243 -1.98 13.27 -6.72
N SER A 244 -2.90 12.80 -7.55
CA SER A 244 -2.59 12.32 -8.90
C SER A 244 -3.01 13.38 -9.91
N VAL A 245 -2.13 13.66 -10.86
CA VAL A 245 -2.41 14.56 -11.99
C VAL A 245 -2.35 13.72 -13.26
N PRO A 246 -3.51 13.34 -13.83
CA PRO A 246 -3.54 12.52 -15.03
C PRO A 246 -3.00 13.32 -16.23
N LEU A 247 -2.11 12.67 -16.95
CA LEU A 247 -1.59 13.14 -18.23
C LEU A 247 -2.36 12.47 -19.38
N LYS A 248 -1.77 12.36 -20.54
CA LYS A 248 -2.38 11.62 -21.67
C LYS A 248 -2.19 10.11 -21.48
N GLY A 249 -3.22 9.33 -21.75
CA GLY A 249 -3.18 7.87 -21.66
C GLY A 249 -2.99 7.41 -20.20
N HIS A 250 -2.11 6.44 -20.00
CA HIS A 250 -1.85 5.78 -18.71
C HIS A 250 -0.88 6.53 -17.79
N HIS A 251 -0.46 7.72 -18.17
CA HIS A 251 0.59 8.46 -17.49
C HIS A 251 0.03 9.42 -16.46
N ASN A 252 0.64 9.46 -15.27
CA ASN A 252 0.26 10.35 -14.19
C ASN A 252 1.50 10.94 -13.51
N LEU A 253 1.37 12.13 -12.95
CA LEU A 253 2.28 12.67 -11.95
C LEU A 253 1.67 12.47 -10.57
N ILE A 254 2.50 12.08 -9.60
CA ILE A 254 2.06 11.82 -8.22
C ILE A 254 2.82 12.73 -7.28
N LEU A 255 2.09 13.35 -6.34
CA LEU A 255 2.65 14.08 -5.20
C LEU A 255 2.11 13.44 -3.92
N ARG A 256 3.02 13.06 -2.99
CA ARG A 256 2.64 12.34 -1.78
C ARG A 256 3.40 12.82 -0.55
N PRO A 257 2.87 13.79 0.20
CA PRO A 257 3.34 14.11 1.54
C PRO A 257 2.88 13.03 2.54
N ILE A 258 3.78 12.69 3.47
CA ILE A 258 3.52 11.74 4.55
C ILE A 258 4.18 12.29 5.82
N ALA A 259 3.46 12.22 6.94
CA ALA A 259 4.01 12.50 8.26
C ALA A 259 3.48 11.46 9.25
N TYR A 260 4.33 10.95 10.11
CA TYR A 260 3.92 10.02 11.16
C TYR A 260 4.89 10.08 12.33
N GLY A 261 4.40 9.65 13.48
CA GLY A 261 5.23 9.62 14.68
C GLY A 261 4.48 9.18 15.91
N SER A 262 5.25 9.11 17.00
CA SER A 262 4.75 8.85 18.33
C SER A 262 5.38 9.81 19.33
N ARG A 263 4.61 10.16 20.36
CA ARG A 263 5.06 10.95 21.50
C ARG A 263 4.73 10.21 22.77
N PHE A 264 5.76 9.82 23.50
CA PHE A 264 5.63 9.23 24.84
C PHE A 264 5.51 10.34 25.86
N ASP A 265 4.58 10.23 26.79
CA ASP A 265 4.24 11.30 27.73
C ASP A 265 4.06 10.83 29.18
N ARG A 266 4.10 9.52 29.40
CA ARG A 266 3.95 8.95 30.73
C ARG A 266 4.70 7.62 30.82
N ALA A 267 5.65 7.52 31.73
CA ALA A 267 6.35 6.28 32.04
C ALA A 267 5.80 5.63 33.32
N ASP A 268 5.94 4.33 33.39
CA ASP A 268 5.64 3.56 34.60
C ASP A 268 6.72 3.75 35.67
N THR A 269 7.94 4.13 35.22
CA THR A 269 9.06 4.44 36.11
C THR A 269 9.64 5.81 35.79
N GLN A 270 9.92 6.64 36.81
CA GLN A 270 10.37 8.02 36.60
C GLN A 270 11.88 8.19 36.37
N SER A 271 12.63 7.12 36.15
CA SER A 271 14.09 7.14 36.17
C SER A 271 14.78 7.72 34.92
N GLU A 272 14.06 7.99 33.83
CA GLU A 272 14.66 8.51 32.58
C GLU A 272 13.74 9.49 31.83
N PRO A 273 14.31 10.50 31.13
CA PRO A 273 13.52 11.37 30.22
C PRO A 273 12.90 10.57 29.09
N ILE A 274 11.59 10.43 29.08
CA ILE A 274 10.84 9.60 28.12
C ILE A 274 10.76 10.23 26.75
N GLU A 275 10.80 11.55 26.67
CA GLU A 275 10.72 12.29 25.41
C GLU A 275 11.80 11.87 24.41
N LYS A 276 12.97 11.37 24.90
CA LYS A 276 14.04 10.89 24.03
C LYS A 276 13.65 9.70 23.13
N TYR A 277 12.58 8.98 23.46
CA TYR A 277 12.06 7.86 22.69
C TYR A 277 10.99 8.27 21.67
N SER A 278 10.48 9.50 21.76
CA SER A 278 9.50 10.03 20.82
C SER A 278 10.12 10.24 19.45
N GLU A 279 9.49 9.70 18.40
CA GLU A 279 10.01 9.67 17.05
C GLU A 279 9.00 10.27 16.08
N ASN A 280 9.49 11.02 15.09
CA ASN A 280 8.66 11.66 14.08
C ASN A 280 9.37 11.65 12.73
N THR A 281 8.64 11.35 11.67
CA THR A 281 9.15 11.35 10.30
C THR A 281 8.23 12.18 9.42
N ALA A 282 8.82 13.04 8.61
CA ALA A 282 8.14 13.74 7.51
C ALA A 282 8.81 13.33 6.20
N LEU A 283 8.01 12.94 5.22
CA LEU A 283 8.46 12.49 3.91
C LEU A 283 7.63 13.19 2.83
N LEU A 284 8.29 13.69 1.82
CA LEU A 284 7.66 14.24 0.62
C LEU A 284 8.18 13.48 -0.60
N SER A 285 7.31 12.84 -1.33
CA SER A 285 7.63 12.23 -2.62
C SER A 285 6.87 12.90 -3.75
N ALA A 286 7.55 13.07 -4.88
CA ALA A 286 6.96 13.52 -6.13
C ALA A 286 7.51 12.65 -7.25
N GLY A 287 6.65 12.11 -8.09
CA GLY A 287 7.10 11.12 -9.05
C GLY A 287 6.14 10.89 -10.19
N TYR A 288 6.45 9.86 -10.94
CA TYR A 288 5.74 9.42 -12.12
C TYR A 288 5.05 8.08 -11.86
N GLN A 289 3.88 7.92 -12.45
CA GLN A 289 3.13 6.66 -12.46
C GLN A 289 2.67 6.35 -13.90
N TYR A 290 2.91 5.11 -14.29
CA TYR A 290 2.20 4.46 -15.39
C TYR A 290 1.18 3.48 -14.78
N ALA A 291 -0.07 3.57 -15.16
CA ALA A 291 -1.10 2.65 -14.70
C ALA A 291 -2.06 2.34 -15.85
N ASP A 292 -2.20 1.06 -16.19
CA ASP A 292 -3.26 0.55 -17.07
C ASP A 292 -4.19 -0.39 -16.28
N ALA A 293 -4.97 -1.23 -16.95
CA ALA A 293 -5.89 -2.14 -16.28
C ALA A 293 -5.20 -3.21 -15.43
N ASP A 294 -3.98 -3.64 -15.82
CA ASP A 294 -3.26 -4.73 -15.20
C ASP A 294 -1.99 -4.26 -14.45
N ASP A 295 -1.27 -3.30 -15.01
CA ASP A 295 0.04 -2.85 -14.53
C ASP A 295 -0.03 -1.49 -13.82
N ASN A 296 0.73 -1.37 -12.74
CA ASN A 296 0.95 -0.11 -12.04
C ASN A 296 2.44 0.02 -11.71
N LEU A 297 3.13 0.89 -12.43
CA LEU A 297 4.54 1.19 -12.21
C LEU A 297 4.68 2.61 -11.67
N THR A 298 5.36 2.77 -10.54
CA THR A 298 5.66 4.08 -9.96
C THR A 298 7.16 4.27 -9.79
N LEU A 299 7.64 5.46 -10.09
CA LEU A 299 8.98 5.95 -9.79
C LEU A 299 8.84 7.22 -8.95
N THR A 300 9.21 7.14 -7.68
CA THR A 300 8.97 8.20 -6.70
C THR A 300 10.25 8.59 -5.97
N PRO A 301 11.04 9.55 -6.48
CA PRO A 301 12.03 10.23 -5.66
C PRO A 301 11.38 10.88 -4.45
N TYR A 302 12.10 10.87 -3.33
CA TYR A 302 11.59 11.43 -2.08
C TYR A 302 12.67 12.08 -1.24
N PHE A 303 12.22 13.00 -0.39
CA PHE A 303 12.99 13.60 0.70
C PHE A 303 12.34 13.22 2.03
N GLU A 304 13.17 12.85 3.01
CA GLU A 304 12.75 12.45 4.35
C GLU A 304 13.50 13.25 5.39
N HIS A 305 12.79 13.65 6.44
CA HIS A 305 13.33 14.31 7.60
C HIS A 305 12.88 13.57 8.87
N TYR A 306 13.83 13.17 9.68
CA TYR A 306 13.59 12.40 10.88
C TYR A 306 13.99 13.16 12.15
N PHE A 307 13.13 13.06 13.15
CA PHE A 307 13.27 13.67 14.45
C PHE A 307 13.18 12.61 15.54
N ARG A 308 13.96 12.76 16.61
CA ARG A 308 13.86 11.95 17.81
C ARG A 308 14.11 12.80 19.06
N GLY A 309 13.27 12.63 20.09
CA GLY A 309 13.34 13.42 21.30
C GLY A 309 13.18 14.93 21.05
N GLY A 310 12.33 15.31 20.10
CA GLY A 310 12.10 16.71 19.72
C GLY A 310 13.24 17.36 18.93
N ARG A 311 14.32 16.61 18.62
CA ARG A 311 15.48 17.12 17.87
C ARG A 311 15.55 16.48 16.48
N SER A 312 15.90 17.28 15.50
CA SER A 312 16.21 16.78 14.16
C SER A 312 17.47 15.92 14.21
N ARG A 313 17.42 14.72 13.62
CA ARG A 313 18.53 13.76 13.65
C ARG A 313 19.20 13.60 12.31
N TYR A 314 18.41 13.31 11.29
CA TYR A 314 18.94 13.16 9.94
C TYR A 314 17.97 13.65 8.86
N ARG A 315 18.54 13.84 7.66
CA ARG A 315 17.82 14.00 6.40
C ARG A 315 18.21 12.88 5.47
N ALA A 316 17.26 12.44 4.65
CA ALA A 316 17.54 11.43 3.66
C ALA A 316 16.92 11.79 2.31
N TRP A 317 17.56 11.34 1.24
CA TRP A 317 17.08 11.36 -0.11
C TRP A 317 17.04 9.94 -0.64
N GLY A 318 15.99 9.61 -1.32
CA GLY A 318 15.84 8.29 -1.89
C GLY A 318 14.99 8.33 -3.14
N ALA A 319 14.92 7.19 -3.79
CA ALA A 319 13.98 6.90 -4.84
C ALA A 319 13.44 5.49 -4.66
N ASP A 320 12.16 5.35 -4.87
CA ASP A 320 11.43 4.09 -4.78
C ASP A 320 10.81 3.79 -6.14
N ILE A 321 11.00 2.56 -6.63
CA ILE A 321 10.36 2.01 -7.82
C ILE A 321 9.48 0.87 -7.35
N ASN A 322 8.19 0.96 -7.62
CA ASN A 322 7.25 -0.12 -7.36
C ASN A 322 6.55 -0.50 -8.65
N TRP A 323 6.53 -1.78 -8.93
CA TRP A 323 5.74 -2.38 -9.99
C TRP A 323 4.78 -3.40 -9.40
N GLU A 324 3.53 -3.34 -9.82
CA GLU A 324 2.47 -4.27 -9.44
C GLU A 324 1.72 -4.65 -10.69
N ARG A 325 1.45 -5.95 -10.86
CA ARG A 325 0.67 -6.48 -11.96
C ARG A 325 -0.41 -7.43 -11.47
N ASN A 326 -1.63 -7.21 -11.94
CA ASN A 326 -2.74 -8.12 -11.76
C ASN A 326 -2.67 -9.25 -12.79
N LEU A 327 -2.69 -10.48 -12.33
CA LEU A 327 -2.74 -11.68 -13.16
C LEU A 327 -4.17 -12.24 -13.10
N GLY A 328 -5.04 -11.64 -13.92
CA GLY A 328 -6.47 -11.87 -13.87
C GLY A 328 -7.11 -11.33 -12.57
N ARG A 329 -8.24 -11.90 -12.15
CA ARG A 329 -9.07 -11.36 -11.07
C ARG A 329 -8.59 -11.73 -9.64
N LYS A 330 -7.68 -12.70 -9.50
CA LYS A 330 -7.36 -13.28 -8.19
C LYS A 330 -5.91 -13.09 -7.77
N TRP A 331 -4.97 -13.08 -8.67
CA TRP A 331 -3.56 -13.02 -8.38
C TRP A 331 -2.99 -11.62 -8.66
N SER A 332 -2.09 -11.15 -7.82
CA SER A 332 -1.24 -10.02 -8.09
C SER A 332 0.22 -10.37 -7.80
N VAL A 333 1.14 -9.79 -8.55
CA VAL A 333 2.58 -9.86 -8.34
C VAL A 333 3.09 -8.44 -8.14
N ASN A 334 4.09 -8.27 -7.28
CA ASN A 334 4.73 -6.97 -7.10
C ASN A 334 6.23 -7.10 -7.00
N ALA A 335 6.93 -6.08 -7.44
CA ALA A 335 8.38 -5.92 -7.29
C ALA A 335 8.68 -4.50 -6.82
N ARG A 336 9.70 -4.36 -5.96
CA ARG A 336 10.11 -3.10 -5.39
C ARG A 336 11.63 -2.95 -5.42
N LEU A 337 12.09 -1.76 -5.77
CA LEU A 337 13.46 -1.33 -5.63
C LEU A 337 13.52 0.01 -4.91
N GLU A 338 14.39 0.14 -3.92
CA GLU A 338 14.60 1.39 -3.20
C GLU A 338 16.09 1.65 -3.03
N GLY A 339 16.48 2.90 -3.26
CA GLY A 339 17.77 3.43 -2.87
C GLY A 339 17.61 4.66 -1.99
N LYS A 340 18.26 4.68 -0.82
CA LYS A 340 18.18 5.76 0.17
C LYS A 340 19.58 6.16 0.65
N ARG A 341 19.85 7.45 0.73
CA ARG A 341 21.04 8.01 1.36
C ARG A 341 20.65 8.82 2.58
N VAL A 342 21.10 8.38 3.74
CA VAL A 342 20.88 9.04 5.04
C VAL A 342 22.09 9.89 5.39
N LYS A 343 21.86 11.15 5.77
CA LYS A 343 22.86 12.09 6.27
C LYS A 343 22.46 12.62 7.63
N TYR A 344 23.22 12.27 8.64
CA TYR A 344 23.02 12.79 9.99
C TYR A 344 23.39 14.28 10.06
N LEU A 345 22.71 15.03 10.91
CA LEU A 345 23.06 16.41 11.19
C LEU A 345 24.42 16.47 11.94
N GLU A 346 25.09 17.59 11.83
CA GLU A 346 26.42 17.77 12.39
C GLU A 346 26.47 17.50 13.92
N SER A 347 25.41 17.89 14.64
CA SER A 347 25.23 17.60 16.06
C SER A 347 25.15 16.10 16.40
N GLU A 348 24.85 15.26 15.43
CA GLU A 348 24.66 13.81 15.61
C GLU A 348 25.85 12.99 15.09
N ARG A 349 26.71 13.57 14.25
CA ARG A 349 27.83 12.85 13.59
C ARG A 349 28.89 12.31 14.55
N GLY A 350 28.97 12.81 15.77
CA GLY A 350 29.81 12.24 16.82
C GLY A 350 29.31 10.88 17.32
N TYR A 351 28.04 10.56 17.09
CA TYR A 351 27.38 9.34 17.55
C TYR A 351 26.91 8.43 16.43
N TYR A 352 26.64 8.97 15.24
CA TYR A 352 26.04 8.26 14.12
C TYR A 352 26.76 8.58 12.81
N SER A 353 27.01 7.56 12.01
CA SER A 353 27.62 7.69 10.69
C SER A 353 26.56 7.75 9.58
N ASP A 354 26.79 8.57 8.57
CA ASP A 354 25.99 8.59 7.33
C ASP A 354 26.01 7.21 6.67
N TYR A 355 24.92 6.80 6.04
CA TYR A 355 24.84 5.50 5.38
C TYR A 355 23.96 5.51 4.15
N SER A 356 24.10 4.48 3.32
CA SER A 356 23.21 4.20 2.21
C SER A 356 22.47 2.89 2.44
N LEU A 357 21.23 2.84 1.97
CA LEU A 357 20.37 1.66 2.04
C LEU A 357 19.89 1.34 0.62
N TYR A 358 19.90 0.05 0.27
CA TYR A 358 19.35 -0.46 -0.98
C TYR A 358 18.46 -1.65 -0.65
N THR A 359 17.22 -1.61 -1.12
CA THR A 359 16.25 -2.68 -0.92
C THR A 359 15.74 -3.16 -2.27
N SER A 360 15.67 -4.48 -2.45
CA SER A 360 14.93 -5.12 -3.53
C SER A 360 13.96 -6.11 -2.94
N GLY A 361 12.75 -6.15 -3.45
CA GLY A 361 11.71 -7.01 -2.94
C GLY A 361 10.79 -7.52 -4.03
N ALA A 362 10.16 -8.66 -3.74
CA ALA A 362 9.12 -9.26 -4.57
C ALA A 362 8.01 -9.84 -3.69
N GLY A 363 6.81 -9.86 -4.21
CA GLY A 363 5.66 -10.38 -3.49
C GLY A 363 4.55 -10.87 -4.40
N LEU A 364 3.64 -11.59 -3.77
CA LEU A 364 2.45 -12.19 -4.37
C LEU A 364 1.23 -11.83 -3.51
N GLY A 365 0.11 -11.58 -4.15
CA GLY A 365 -1.20 -11.44 -3.54
C GLY A 365 -2.20 -12.42 -4.14
N TYR A 366 -3.15 -12.85 -3.33
CA TYR A 366 -4.26 -13.68 -3.76
C TYR A 366 -5.56 -13.21 -3.11
N THR A 367 -6.56 -12.93 -3.92
CA THR A 367 -7.91 -12.56 -3.49
C THR A 367 -8.83 -13.77 -3.63
N PHE A 368 -9.34 -14.29 -2.51
CA PHE A 368 -10.21 -15.47 -2.47
C PHE A 368 -11.63 -15.14 -2.91
N SER A 369 -12.16 -14.05 -2.38
CA SER A 369 -13.49 -13.53 -2.61
C SER A 369 -13.52 -12.05 -2.26
N ASP A 370 -14.63 -11.42 -2.51
CA ASP A 370 -14.87 -10.04 -2.14
C ASP A 370 -14.54 -9.80 -0.66
N GLY A 371 -13.57 -8.95 -0.42
CA GLY A 371 -13.13 -8.57 0.92
C GLY A 371 -12.27 -9.61 1.68
N LEU A 372 -11.75 -10.67 1.04
CA LEU A 372 -10.77 -11.58 1.65
C LEU A 372 -9.55 -11.75 0.76
N GLY A 373 -8.37 -11.36 1.23
CA GLY A 373 -7.12 -11.53 0.51
C GLY A 373 -5.96 -11.88 1.43
N LEU A 374 -4.98 -12.58 0.85
CA LEU A 374 -3.68 -12.87 1.45
C LEU A 374 -2.58 -12.28 0.58
N PHE A 375 -1.49 -11.90 1.20
CA PHE A 375 -0.29 -11.43 0.51
C PHE A 375 0.97 -11.92 1.23
N GLY A 376 2.06 -12.01 0.48
CA GLY A 376 3.35 -12.36 1.04
C GLY A 376 4.48 -11.91 0.12
N GLY A 377 5.70 -11.90 0.66
CA GLY A 377 6.86 -11.49 -0.12
C GLY A 377 8.16 -11.60 0.65
N ILE A 378 9.24 -11.33 -0.07
CA ILE A 378 10.60 -11.30 0.45
C ILE A 378 11.26 -9.98 0.04
N ASP A 379 12.09 -9.43 0.95
CA ASP A 379 12.92 -8.27 0.68
C ASP A 379 14.37 -8.56 1.05
N LEU A 380 15.28 -8.04 0.24
CA LEU A 380 16.71 -8.07 0.44
C LEU A 380 17.19 -6.64 0.63
N THR A 381 17.76 -6.34 1.80
CA THR A 381 18.24 -5.00 2.11
C THR A 381 19.74 -5.03 2.39
N ARG A 382 20.47 -4.10 1.80
CA ARG A 382 21.88 -3.85 2.07
C ARG A 382 22.05 -2.48 2.70
N ARG A 383 22.58 -2.44 3.93
CA ARG A 383 22.99 -1.18 4.58
C ARG A 383 24.50 -1.03 4.44
N LYS A 384 24.90 0.10 3.89
CA LYS A 384 26.31 0.45 3.66
C LYS A 384 26.71 1.61 4.58
N TYR A 385 27.40 1.29 5.65
CA TYR A 385 28.03 2.25 6.56
C TYR A 385 29.51 2.39 6.22
N PRO A 386 30.20 3.48 6.61
CA PRO A 386 31.65 3.57 6.58
C PRO A 386 32.28 2.42 7.36
N ASP A 387 31.81 2.17 8.58
CA ASP A 387 32.30 1.14 9.49
C ASP A 387 31.74 -0.23 9.13
N ALA A 388 32.63 -1.21 8.95
CA ALA A 388 32.25 -2.53 8.49
C ALA A 388 31.39 -3.31 9.50
N PHE A 389 31.62 -3.09 10.82
CA PHE A 389 30.79 -3.70 11.88
C PHE A 389 29.33 -3.21 11.89
N ALA A 390 29.04 -2.04 11.29
CA ALA A 390 27.69 -1.50 11.14
C ALA A 390 27.02 -1.90 9.80
N ARG A 391 27.82 -2.39 8.81
CA ARG A 391 27.29 -2.84 7.53
C ARG A 391 26.51 -4.12 7.72
N SER A 392 25.33 -4.21 7.08
CA SER A 392 24.48 -5.40 7.19
C SER A 392 23.84 -5.80 5.87
N ARG A 393 23.51 -7.10 5.80
CA ARG A 393 22.57 -7.69 4.82
C ARG A 393 21.38 -8.20 5.59
N GLU A 394 20.21 -7.81 5.14
CA GLU A 394 18.95 -8.15 5.78
C GLU A 394 18.07 -8.92 4.81
N TYR A 395 17.46 -9.99 5.29
CA TYR A 395 16.53 -10.84 4.55
C TYR A 395 15.22 -10.79 5.31
N THR A 396 14.21 -10.21 4.70
CA THR A 396 12.90 -10.04 5.32
C THR A 396 11.86 -10.88 4.59
N ALA A 397 11.18 -11.77 5.28
CA ALA A 397 9.99 -12.45 4.81
C ALA A 397 8.76 -11.79 5.44
N ARG A 398 7.73 -11.55 4.65
CA ARG A 398 6.47 -10.97 5.10
C ARG A 398 5.28 -11.81 4.61
N ILE A 399 4.28 -11.94 5.46
CA ILE A 399 3.00 -12.56 5.13
C ILE A 399 1.90 -11.81 5.86
N GLY A 400 0.76 -11.68 5.23
CA GLY A 400 -0.39 -11.03 5.84
C GLY A 400 -1.67 -11.28 5.08
N GLY A 401 -2.76 -10.77 5.61
CA GLY A 401 -4.05 -10.87 4.97
C GLY A 401 -5.03 -9.86 5.55
N TYR A 402 -6.13 -9.71 4.86
CA TYR A 402 -7.23 -8.86 5.28
C TYR A 402 -8.56 -9.56 5.07
N LYS A 403 -9.53 -9.20 5.90
CA LYS A 403 -10.95 -9.58 5.75
C LYS A 403 -11.81 -8.36 5.98
N ILE A 404 -12.70 -8.09 5.03
CA ILE A 404 -13.76 -7.08 5.13
C ILE A 404 -15.08 -7.85 5.35
N PHE A 405 -15.83 -7.49 6.36
CA PHE A 405 -17.11 -8.08 6.69
C PHE A 405 -18.24 -7.20 6.14
N GLY A 406 -19.39 -7.79 5.82
CA GLY A 406 -20.54 -7.08 5.23
C GLY A 406 -21.07 -5.89 6.05
N ASN A 407 -20.86 -5.91 7.39
CA ASN A 407 -21.19 -4.82 8.30
C ASN A 407 -20.16 -3.67 8.29
N GLY A 408 -19.11 -3.75 7.44
CA GLY A 408 -18.05 -2.74 7.31
C GLY A 408 -16.93 -2.83 8.35
N ILE A 409 -16.94 -3.84 9.19
CA ILE A 409 -15.77 -4.17 10.02
C ILE A 409 -14.70 -4.77 9.10
N TYR A 410 -13.44 -4.41 9.32
CA TYR A 410 -12.31 -5.04 8.64
C TYR A 410 -11.24 -5.46 9.65
N LEU A 411 -10.62 -6.59 9.37
CA LEU A 411 -9.44 -7.10 10.07
C LEU A 411 -8.29 -7.14 9.08
N ASN A 412 -7.15 -6.64 9.50
CA ASN A 412 -5.89 -6.76 8.80
C ASN A 412 -4.86 -7.33 9.77
N ALA A 413 -4.12 -8.35 9.37
CA ALA A 413 -3.06 -8.93 10.18
C ALA A 413 -1.85 -9.26 9.30
N ALA A 414 -0.64 -9.02 9.82
CA ALA A 414 0.59 -9.35 9.11
C ALA A 414 1.68 -9.78 10.08
N ALA A 415 2.57 -10.61 9.59
CA ALA A 415 3.81 -10.99 10.25
C ALA A 415 5.00 -10.69 9.32
N LEU A 416 6.07 -10.21 9.91
CA LEU A 416 7.32 -9.92 9.26
C LEU A 416 8.44 -10.61 10.04
N HIS A 417 9.31 -11.34 9.34
CA HIS A 417 10.48 -11.97 9.93
C HIS A 417 11.74 -11.51 9.21
N ARG A 418 12.63 -10.85 9.96
CA ARG A 418 13.89 -10.30 9.45
C ARG A 418 15.08 -11.03 10.03
N LEU A 419 16.01 -11.38 9.18
CA LEU A 419 17.33 -11.91 9.51
C LEU A 419 18.38 -10.87 9.09
N SER A 420 19.10 -10.28 10.04
CA SER A 420 20.17 -9.33 9.75
C SER A 420 21.52 -9.97 10.06
N ARG A 421 22.44 -9.88 9.10
CA ARG A 421 23.82 -10.39 9.22
C ARG A 421 24.78 -9.24 8.99
N TYR A 422 25.65 -9.01 9.97
CA TYR A 422 26.64 -7.94 9.92
C TYR A 422 27.92 -8.43 9.30
N ASP A 423 28.65 -7.54 8.62
CA ASP A 423 29.85 -7.92 7.85
C ASP A 423 31.04 -8.26 8.74
N GLU A 424 31.19 -7.56 9.87
CA GLU A 424 32.31 -7.76 10.81
C GLU A 424 31.83 -7.89 12.26
N GLY A 425 32.66 -8.44 13.10
CA GLY A 425 32.43 -8.54 14.53
C GLY A 425 32.66 -7.22 15.23
N SER A 426 32.13 -7.09 16.45
CA SER A 426 32.30 -5.92 17.30
C SER A 426 32.64 -6.34 18.72
N TYR A 427 33.09 -5.38 19.53
CA TYR A 427 33.32 -5.62 20.97
C TYR A 427 32.06 -6.14 21.70
N HIS A 428 30.86 -5.72 21.25
CA HIS A 428 29.60 -6.15 21.86
C HIS A 428 29.15 -7.57 21.48
N THR A 429 29.94 -8.26 20.68
CA THR A 429 29.69 -9.63 20.23
C THR A 429 30.93 -10.49 20.39
N ASP A 430 31.85 -10.13 21.30
CA ASP A 430 33.12 -10.85 21.55
C ASP A 430 33.92 -11.11 20.28
N GLY A 431 33.91 -10.15 19.35
CA GLY A 431 34.57 -10.28 18.04
C GLY A 431 33.78 -11.11 17.02
N GLU A 432 32.68 -11.74 17.39
CA GLU A 432 31.81 -12.43 16.42
C GLU A 432 30.99 -11.45 15.59
N ARG A 433 30.59 -11.89 14.39
CA ARG A 433 29.66 -11.14 13.55
C ARG A 433 28.27 -11.16 14.17
N ARG A 434 27.68 -9.97 14.38
CA ARG A 434 26.32 -9.86 14.89
C ARG A 434 25.31 -10.50 13.93
N ARG A 435 24.32 -11.19 14.52
CA ARG A 435 23.23 -11.85 13.82
C ARG A 435 21.94 -11.57 14.58
N ASP A 436 21.06 -10.81 13.97
CA ASP A 436 19.76 -10.50 14.58
C ASP A 436 18.64 -11.27 13.88
N ARG A 437 17.65 -11.67 14.65
CA ARG A 437 16.39 -12.26 14.19
C ARG A 437 15.26 -11.46 14.82
N GLN A 438 14.51 -10.78 14.01
CA GLN A 438 13.40 -9.97 14.48
C GLN A 438 12.09 -10.45 13.87
N THR A 439 11.07 -10.64 14.70
CA THR A 439 9.73 -10.98 14.25
C THR A 439 8.78 -9.91 14.75
N ILE A 440 7.99 -9.36 13.84
CA ILE A 440 6.98 -8.35 14.12
C ILE A 440 5.62 -8.90 13.69
N PHE A 441 4.67 -8.85 14.60
CA PHE A 441 3.27 -9.13 14.33
C PHE A 441 2.48 -7.84 14.45
N THR A 442 1.63 -7.56 13.48
CA THR A 442 0.71 -6.43 13.50
C THR A 442 -0.70 -6.91 13.25
N ALA A 443 -1.66 -6.31 13.94
CA ALA A 443 -3.07 -6.50 13.66
C ALA A 443 -3.80 -5.16 13.77
N ALA A 444 -4.79 -4.93 12.92
CA ALA A 444 -5.67 -3.77 12.98
C ALA A 444 -7.11 -4.21 12.75
N LEU A 445 -7.98 -3.83 13.66
CA LEU A 445 -9.42 -4.03 13.60
C LEU A 445 -10.07 -2.67 13.48
N GLY A 446 -10.78 -2.42 12.38
CA GLY A 446 -11.43 -1.14 12.14
C GLY A 446 -12.88 -1.31 11.67
N ALA A 447 -13.63 -0.23 11.66
CA ALA A 447 -15.03 -0.21 11.28
C ALA A 447 -15.29 0.89 10.25
N SER A 448 -15.30 0.53 8.96
CA SER A 448 -15.45 1.50 7.86
C SER A 448 -16.87 2.05 7.71
N LYS A 449 -17.91 1.27 8.09
CA LYS A 449 -19.30 1.72 8.07
C LYS A 449 -19.71 2.46 9.36
N TRP A 450 -18.96 2.31 10.46
CA TRP A 450 -19.18 3.03 11.71
C TRP A 450 -18.43 4.36 11.68
N GLN A 451 -18.73 5.16 10.69
CA GLN A 451 -18.08 6.44 10.50
C GLN A 451 -19.03 7.59 10.78
N PHE A 452 -18.53 8.56 11.53
CA PHE A 452 -19.16 9.86 11.69
C PHE A 452 -18.31 10.91 10.97
N LYS A 453 -18.87 11.57 9.95
CA LYS A 453 -18.14 12.57 9.13
C LYS A 453 -16.77 12.06 8.63
N ASN A 454 -16.73 10.84 8.05
CA ASN A 454 -15.51 10.18 7.54
C ASN A 454 -14.48 9.79 8.61
N ILE A 455 -14.83 9.86 9.90
CA ILE A 455 -13.98 9.41 11.00
C ILE A 455 -14.43 8.01 11.43
N SER A 456 -13.49 7.08 11.47
CA SER A 456 -13.72 5.70 11.89
C SER A 456 -12.72 5.26 12.97
N PRO A 457 -13.15 4.44 13.96
CA PRO A 457 -12.24 3.88 14.94
C PRO A 457 -11.43 2.71 14.36
N GLU A 458 -10.18 2.58 14.82
CA GLU A 458 -9.29 1.47 14.50
C GLU A 458 -8.47 1.09 15.72
N LEU A 459 -8.61 -0.15 16.20
CA LEU A 459 -7.76 -0.74 17.22
C LEU A 459 -6.53 -1.37 16.55
N ARG A 460 -5.33 -1.04 17.02
CA ARG A 460 -4.06 -1.58 16.54
C ARG A 460 -3.34 -2.33 17.62
N PHE A 461 -2.72 -3.43 17.23
CA PHE A 461 -1.81 -4.21 18.03
C PHE A 461 -0.51 -4.43 17.25
N LYS A 462 0.64 -4.29 17.93
CA LYS A 462 1.96 -4.61 17.40
C LYS A 462 2.74 -5.36 18.47
N ARG A 463 3.39 -6.46 18.06
CA ARG A 463 4.32 -7.20 18.90
C ARG A 463 5.63 -7.38 18.15
N THR A 464 6.72 -6.93 18.77
CA THR A 464 8.08 -7.10 18.28
C THR A 464 8.84 -8.05 19.18
N VAL A 465 9.52 -9.04 18.61
CA VAL A 465 10.41 -9.96 19.27
C VAL A 465 11.76 -9.91 18.56
N SER A 466 12.78 -9.42 19.24
CA SER A 466 14.17 -9.37 18.73
C SER A 466 15.04 -10.36 19.49
N ARG A 467 15.82 -11.14 18.75
CA ARG A 467 16.84 -12.05 19.26
C ARG A 467 18.16 -11.78 18.55
N SER A 468 19.25 -11.79 19.28
CA SER A 468 20.60 -11.52 18.78
C SER A 468 21.61 -12.38 19.52
N ASN A 469 22.79 -12.56 18.95
CA ASN A 469 23.97 -13.04 19.67
C ASN A 469 24.66 -11.92 20.49
N SER A 470 24.10 -10.70 20.50
CA SER A 470 24.44 -9.63 21.44
C SER A 470 23.23 -9.31 22.29
N ASP A 471 23.36 -9.40 23.60
CA ASP A 471 22.29 -9.14 24.55
C ASP A 471 21.68 -7.74 24.47
N PHE A 472 22.42 -6.75 23.94
CA PHE A 472 21.93 -5.39 23.69
C PHE A 472 20.74 -5.32 22.72
N TYR A 473 20.60 -6.28 21.84
CA TYR A 473 19.58 -6.30 20.77
C TYR A 473 18.50 -7.35 21.02
N VAL A 474 18.51 -7.97 22.21
CA VAL A 474 17.46 -8.93 22.63
C VAL A 474 16.39 -8.19 23.39
N TYR A 475 15.18 -8.14 22.86
CA TYR A 475 14.03 -7.52 23.53
C TYR A 475 12.70 -8.08 23.04
N ARG A 476 11.66 -7.76 23.81
CA ARG A 476 10.26 -7.96 23.41
C ARG A 476 9.51 -6.66 23.69
N GLN A 477 8.56 -6.33 22.82
CA GLN A 477 7.74 -5.14 22.94
C GLN A 477 6.33 -5.44 22.46
N ASN A 478 5.33 -5.03 23.23
CA ASN A 478 3.94 -5.08 22.84
C ASN A 478 3.37 -3.67 22.87
N GLU A 479 2.61 -3.34 21.86
CA GLU A 479 1.95 -2.03 21.71
C GLU A 479 0.49 -2.25 21.36
N ILE A 480 -0.38 -1.51 22.02
CA ILE A 480 -1.80 -1.44 21.72
C ILE A 480 -2.21 0.01 21.60
N ALA A 481 -3.02 0.36 20.60
CA ALA A 481 -3.49 1.73 20.44
C ALA A 481 -4.88 1.77 19.82
N LEU A 482 -5.73 2.67 20.34
CA LEU A 482 -7.00 3.04 19.73
C LEU A 482 -6.80 4.33 18.92
N ASN A 483 -7.14 4.29 17.64
CA ASN A 483 -6.99 5.38 16.71
C ASN A 483 -8.33 5.84 16.19
N LEU A 484 -8.44 7.12 15.92
CA LEU A 484 -9.47 7.72 15.11
C LEU A 484 -8.86 8.07 13.75
N ARG A 485 -9.43 7.53 12.69
CA ARG A 485 -8.94 7.74 11.31
C ARG A 485 -9.98 8.55 10.54
N TYR A 486 -9.56 9.69 10.02
CA TYR A 486 -10.30 10.52 9.08
C TYR A 486 -9.82 10.24 7.65
N ARG A 487 -10.75 9.97 6.73
CA ARG A 487 -10.48 9.78 5.30
C ARG A 487 -11.09 10.93 4.49
N PHE A 488 -10.35 11.42 3.51
CA PHE A 488 -10.77 12.51 2.62
C PHE A 488 -10.37 12.25 1.17
#